data_e3571429ae70ce2258551947662c8255
#
_entry.id   e3571429ae70ce2258551947662c8255
#
_cell.length_a   1.000
_cell.length_b   1.000
_cell.length_c   1.000
_cell.angle_alpha   90.00
_cell.angle_beta   90.00
_cell.angle_gamma   90.00
#
_symmetry.space_group_name_H-M   'P 1'
#
loop_
_entity.id
_entity.type
_entity.pdbx_description
1 polymer ?
#
loop_
_entity_poly.entity_id
_entity_poly.type
_entity_poly.pdbx_seq_one_letter_code
_entity_poly.pdbx_strand_id
1 'polypeptide(L)'
;YNDKKNERKGRSNMKTFRLRCKKLCAVVLMIVTAFGFSFATPKTAQAANTKYWIKVNKQANVATVYQLKNGTYKPIKAFLVSCGGANTPAGTFYTPAKYRWQTLMGPSYGQYCTRVHGGVLFHSVWYYEKNPSTQSTVQFNKLGQTASHGCIRLSVGDACLLYTSDAADD
;
A
#
# COMPACT_ATOMS: atom_id res chain seq x y z
N TYR A 1 29.59 69.57 -22.12
CA TYR A 1 29.33 68.68 -23.31
C TYR A 1 29.42 67.18 -23.02
N ASN A 2 30.14 66.80 -21.98
CA ASN A 2 30.36 65.37 -21.61
C ASN A 2 29.18 64.74 -20.87
N ASP A 3 28.33 65.52 -20.22
CA ASP A 3 27.26 65.01 -19.38
C ASP A 3 26.10 64.40 -20.18
N LYS A 4 25.71 65.04 -21.28
CA LYS A 4 24.66 64.53 -22.19
C LYS A 4 25.04 63.20 -22.92
N LYS A 5 26.35 62.93 -23.07
CA LYS A 5 26.83 61.74 -23.72
C LYS A 5 26.76 60.48 -22.79
N ASN A 6 26.96 60.68 -21.48
CA ASN A 6 26.87 59.70 -20.47
C ASN A 6 25.42 59.25 -20.19
N GLU A 7 24.48 60.23 -20.17
CA GLU A 7 23.05 59.88 -20.01
C GLU A 7 22.49 59.03 -21.17
N ARG A 8 22.89 59.35 -22.41
CA ARG A 8 22.46 58.62 -23.59
C ARG A 8 23.00 57.15 -23.58
N LYS A 9 24.23 56.94 -23.09
CA LYS A 9 24.85 55.61 -22.99
C LYS A 9 24.19 54.75 -21.90
N GLY A 10 23.82 55.35 -20.77
CA GLY A 10 23.08 54.67 -19.69
C GLY A 10 21.66 54.25 -20.11
N ARG A 11 20.96 55.14 -20.86
CA ARG A 11 19.59 54.89 -21.35
C ARG A 11 19.55 53.81 -22.45
N SER A 12 20.59 53.73 -23.30
CA SER A 12 20.74 52.67 -24.30
C SER A 12 20.98 51.30 -23.65
N ASN A 13 21.85 51.22 -22.63
CA ASN A 13 22.15 49.98 -21.93
C ASN A 13 20.93 49.42 -21.14
N MET A 14 20.12 50.31 -20.56
CA MET A 14 18.92 49.93 -19.84
C MET A 14 17.81 49.41 -20.77
N LYS A 15 17.68 49.93 -21.98
CA LYS A 15 16.74 49.44 -23.00
C LYS A 15 17.15 48.06 -23.52
N THR A 16 18.44 47.82 -23.80
CA THR A 16 18.95 46.52 -24.24
C THR A 16 18.87 45.46 -23.14
N PHE A 17 19.09 45.85 -21.87
CA PHE A 17 18.91 44.94 -20.73
C PHE A 17 17.45 44.53 -20.57
N ARG A 18 16.49 45.45 -20.63
CA ARG A 18 15.04 45.11 -20.56
C ARG A 18 14.56 44.23 -21.72
N LEU A 19 15.08 44.44 -22.95
CA LEU A 19 14.74 43.57 -24.07
C LEU A 19 15.31 42.15 -23.90
N ARG A 20 16.53 42.00 -23.37
CA ARG A 20 17.13 40.69 -23.09
C ARG A 20 16.39 39.94 -22.00
N CYS A 21 15.99 40.64 -20.92
CA CYS A 21 15.15 40.02 -19.87
C CYS A 21 13.79 39.53 -20.40
N LYS A 22 13.11 40.34 -21.24
CA LYS A 22 11.83 39.96 -21.85
C LYS A 22 11.96 38.72 -22.76
N LYS A 23 13.05 38.62 -23.54
CA LYS A 23 13.32 37.48 -24.40
C LYS A 23 13.69 36.23 -23.57
N LEU A 24 14.44 36.38 -22.48
CA LEU A 24 14.77 35.28 -21.57
C LEU A 24 13.53 34.74 -20.86
N CYS A 25 12.65 35.62 -20.36
CA CYS A 25 11.40 35.22 -19.74
C CYS A 25 10.47 34.48 -20.70
N ALA A 26 10.41 34.94 -21.98
CA ALA A 26 9.58 34.26 -23.00
C ALA A 26 10.11 32.85 -23.33
N VAL A 27 11.44 32.70 -23.40
CA VAL A 27 12.05 31.38 -23.67
C VAL A 27 11.86 30.42 -22.48
N VAL A 28 12.00 30.91 -21.25
CA VAL A 28 11.75 30.09 -20.04
C VAL A 28 10.29 29.69 -19.94
N LEU A 29 9.36 30.59 -20.30
CA LEU A 29 7.92 30.26 -20.30
C LEU A 29 7.59 29.19 -21.37
N MET A 30 8.19 29.23 -22.53
CA MET A 30 7.98 28.21 -23.58
C MET A 30 8.61 26.86 -23.21
N ILE A 31 9.72 26.82 -22.50
CA ILE A 31 10.34 25.58 -22.05
C ILE A 31 9.46 24.90 -20.98
N VAL A 32 8.83 25.68 -20.08
CA VAL A 32 7.93 25.15 -19.05
C VAL A 32 6.64 24.56 -19.67
N THR A 33 6.17 25.10 -20.81
CA THR A 33 5.00 24.55 -21.51
C THR A 33 5.34 23.34 -22.39
N ALA A 34 6.60 23.17 -22.80
CA ALA A 34 7.05 22.02 -23.60
C ALA A 34 7.37 20.78 -22.76
N PHE A 35 7.78 20.96 -21.49
CA PHE A 35 7.78 19.90 -20.50
C PHE A 35 6.35 19.74 -19.99
N GLY A 36 5.53 19.03 -20.76
CA GLY A 36 4.25 18.55 -20.28
C GLY A 36 4.48 17.82 -18.96
N PHE A 37 4.06 18.44 -17.86
CA PHE A 37 3.86 17.74 -16.59
C PHE A 37 2.82 16.68 -16.89
N SER A 38 3.28 15.49 -17.29
CA SER A 38 2.47 14.30 -17.19
C SER A 38 2.19 14.13 -15.70
N PHE A 39 1.11 14.74 -15.24
CA PHE A 39 0.48 14.26 -14.02
C PHE A 39 0.15 12.80 -14.30
N ALA A 40 1.03 11.90 -13.86
CA ALA A 40 0.66 10.51 -13.73
C ALA A 40 -0.55 10.52 -12.81
N THR A 41 -1.75 10.54 -13.40
CA THR A 41 -2.97 10.25 -12.66
C THR A 41 -2.67 8.98 -11.91
N PRO A 42 -2.83 8.93 -10.58
CA PRO A 42 -2.69 7.68 -9.87
C PRO A 42 -3.64 6.72 -10.59
N LYS A 43 -3.06 5.69 -11.22
CA LYS A 43 -3.84 4.63 -11.84
C LYS A 43 -4.62 4.06 -10.67
N THR A 44 -5.85 4.50 -10.51
CA THR A 44 -6.79 3.84 -9.61
C THR A 44 -6.76 2.41 -10.08
N ALA A 45 -6.14 1.53 -9.28
CA ALA A 45 -6.18 0.11 -9.54
C ALA A 45 -7.67 -0.21 -9.61
N GLN A 46 -8.18 -0.30 -10.84
CA GLN A 46 -9.54 -0.73 -11.08
C GLN A 46 -9.55 -2.14 -10.50
N ALA A 47 -10.24 -2.28 -9.37
CA ALA A 47 -10.38 -3.57 -8.74
C ALA A 47 -10.94 -4.48 -9.84
N ALA A 48 -10.10 -5.39 -10.35
CA ALA A 48 -10.59 -6.47 -11.20
C ALA A 48 -11.81 -7.03 -10.47
N ASN A 49 -12.84 -7.46 -11.20
CA ASN A 49 -14.05 -8.07 -10.63
C ASN A 49 -13.66 -9.39 -9.96
N THR A 50 -12.88 -9.30 -8.88
CA THR A 50 -12.48 -10.46 -8.10
C THR A 50 -13.70 -11.02 -7.39
N LYS A 51 -13.84 -12.33 -7.41
CA LYS A 51 -14.96 -13.04 -6.77
C LYS A 51 -15.08 -12.70 -5.27
N TYR A 52 -13.96 -12.41 -4.63
CA TYR A 52 -13.88 -12.09 -3.22
C TYR A 52 -13.04 -10.84 -2.95
N TRP A 53 -13.36 -10.18 -1.84
CA TRP A 53 -12.61 -9.05 -1.32
C TRP A 53 -12.48 -9.16 0.20
N ILE A 54 -11.25 -9.01 0.73
CA ILE A 54 -10.97 -9.06 2.17
C ILE A 54 -10.68 -7.64 2.64
N LYS A 55 -11.52 -7.10 3.53
CA LYS A 55 -11.27 -5.82 4.20
C LYS A 55 -10.76 -6.05 5.60
N VAL A 56 -9.61 -5.45 5.93
CA VAL A 56 -9.01 -5.51 7.26
C VAL A 56 -9.14 -4.16 7.95
N ASN A 57 -9.89 -4.12 9.03
CA ASN A 57 -9.90 -2.99 9.95
C ASN A 57 -8.80 -3.20 11.00
N LYS A 58 -7.67 -2.48 10.82
CA LYS A 58 -6.49 -2.62 11.70
C LYS A 58 -6.72 -2.10 13.11
N GLN A 59 -7.61 -1.12 13.29
CA GLN A 59 -7.93 -0.54 14.61
C GLN A 59 -8.80 -1.49 15.42
N ALA A 60 -9.83 -2.06 14.77
CA ALA A 60 -10.73 -3.01 15.40
C ALA A 60 -10.15 -4.43 15.46
N ASN A 61 -9.04 -4.71 14.77
CA ASN A 61 -8.48 -6.05 14.60
C ASN A 61 -9.52 -7.06 14.09
N VAL A 62 -10.26 -6.67 13.04
CA VAL A 62 -11.27 -7.49 12.39
C VAL A 62 -10.99 -7.53 10.89
N ALA A 63 -11.06 -8.72 10.30
CA ALA A 63 -11.09 -8.91 8.85
C ALA A 63 -12.47 -9.38 8.42
N THR A 64 -13.00 -8.79 7.33
CA THR A 64 -14.30 -9.18 6.76
C THR A 64 -14.11 -9.62 5.31
N VAL A 65 -14.59 -10.80 4.98
CA VAL A 65 -14.63 -11.33 3.62
C VAL A 65 -15.94 -10.95 2.97
N TYR A 66 -15.86 -10.39 1.79
CA TYR A 66 -16.98 -10.05 0.93
C TYR A 66 -16.95 -10.93 -0.31
N GLN A 67 -18.11 -11.33 -0.79
CA GLN A 67 -18.27 -12.05 -2.04
C GLN A 67 -19.06 -11.19 -3.04
N LEU A 68 -18.61 -11.17 -4.29
CA LEU A 68 -19.33 -10.51 -5.39
C LEU A 68 -20.56 -11.36 -5.74
N LYS A 69 -21.75 -10.78 -5.55
CA LYS A 69 -23.05 -11.38 -5.90
C LYS A 69 -23.90 -10.35 -6.64
N ASN A 70 -24.29 -10.66 -7.87
CA ASN A 70 -25.12 -9.77 -8.70
C ASN A 70 -24.55 -8.34 -8.80
N GLY A 71 -23.25 -8.22 -9.07
CA GLY A 71 -22.56 -6.93 -9.23
C GLY A 71 -22.28 -6.17 -7.92
N THR A 72 -22.62 -6.73 -6.75
CA THR A 72 -22.43 -6.07 -5.44
C THR A 72 -21.67 -6.96 -4.48
N TYR A 73 -20.68 -6.39 -3.77
CA TYR A 73 -19.94 -7.08 -2.72
C TYR A 73 -20.79 -7.17 -1.43
N LYS A 74 -21.13 -8.39 -1.03
CA LYS A 74 -21.87 -8.69 0.20
C LYS A 74 -20.95 -9.33 1.22
N PRO A 75 -20.95 -8.92 2.50
CA PRO A 75 -20.17 -9.57 3.55
C PRO A 75 -20.69 -10.99 3.77
N ILE A 76 -19.77 -11.96 3.84
CA ILE A 76 -20.11 -13.37 4.06
C ILE A 76 -19.50 -13.94 5.33
N LYS A 77 -18.38 -13.36 5.81
CA LYS A 77 -17.73 -13.79 7.05
C LYS A 77 -16.86 -12.68 7.63
N ALA A 78 -16.77 -12.65 8.96
CA ALA A 78 -15.84 -11.80 9.69
C ALA A 78 -15.01 -12.64 10.66
N PHE A 79 -13.75 -12.23 10.89
CA PHE A 79 -12.81 -12.90 11.78
C PHE A 79 -12.19 -11.91 12.76
N LEU A 80 -11.90 -12.35 13.97
CA LEU A 80 -10.94 -11.67 14.82
C LEU A 80 -9.53 -11.92 14.29
N VAL A 81 -8.75 -10.85 14.17
CA VAL A 81 -7.36 -10.91 13.73
C VAL A 81 -6.44 -10.20 14.72
N SER A 82 -5.13 -10.38 14.60
CA SER A 82 -4.15 -9.52 15.27
C SER A 82 -3.26 -8.88 14.21
N CYS A 83 -3.35 -7.56 14.10
CA CYS A 83 -2.53 -6.75 13.21
C CYS A 83 -1.29 -6.21 13.94
N GLY A 84 -0.36 -5.64 13.18
CA GLY A 84 0.86 -5.00 13.68
C GLY A 84 0.76 -3.47 13.79
N GLY A 85 -0.45 -2.92 13.91
CA GLY A 85 -0.65 -1.47 13.99
C GLY A 85 -0.11 -0.74 12.74
N ALA A 86 0.83 0.17 12.94
CA ALA A 86 1.47 0.91 11.85
C ALA A 86 2.28 0.00 10.89
N ASN A 87 2.82 -1.12 11.38
CA ASN A 87 3.62 -2.05 10.59
C ASN A 87 2.77 -2.93 9.64
N THR A 88 1.46 -3.02 9.86
CA THR A 88 0.56 -3.63 8.88
C THR A 88 0.24 -2.58 7.81
N PRO A 89 0.63 -2.79 6.53
CA PRO A 89 0.46 -1.80 5.49
C PRO A 89 -1.02 -1.45 5.28
N ALA A 90 -1.29 -0.21 4.90
CA ALA A 90 -2.59 0.25 4.43
C ALA A 90 -2.57 0.34 2.90
N GLY A 91 -3.68 0.00 2.26
CA GLY A 91 -3.81 0.02 0.81
C GLY A 91 -4.65 -1.13 0.28
N THR A 92 -4.68 -1.26 -1.03
CA THR A 92 -5.30 -2.39 -1.73
C THR A 92 -4.19 -3.27 -2.31
N PHE A 93 -4.24 -4.55 -2.02
CA PHE A 93 -3.22 -5.53 -2.40
C PHE A 93 -3.90 -6.76 -3.00
N TYR A 94 -3.17 -7.46 -3.86
CA TYR A 94 -3.52 -8.79 -4.33
C TYR A 94 -2.78 -9.84 -3.50
N THR A 95 -3.29 -11.06 -3.46
CA THR A 95 -2.72 -12.17 -2.69
C THR A 95 -1.99 -13.15 -3.62
N PRO A 96 -0.73 -12.88 -4.02
CA PRO A 96 -0.07 -13.55 -5.13
C PRO A 96 0.47 -14.95 -4.78
N ALA A 97 0.49 -15.35 -3.52
CA ALA A 97 1.12 -16.61 -3.13
C ALA A 97 0.56 -17.16 -1.81
N LYS A 98 0.52 -18.50 -1.74
CA LYS A 98 0.05 -19.28 -0.60
C LYS A 98 1.11 -20.29 -0.14
N TYR A 99 1.22 -20.52 1.17
CA TYR A 99 2.17 -21.46 1.76
C TYR A 99 1.49 -22.27 2.86
N ARG A 100 1.54 -23.59 2.77
CA ARG A 100 0.98 -24.45 3.82
C ARG A 100 1.63 -24.20 5.17
N TRP A 101 2.95 -24.03 5.19
CA TRP A 101 3.79 -23.61 6.31
C TRP A 101 4.79 -22.58 5.85
N GLN A 102 5.01 -21.57 6.64
CA GLN A 102 6.00 -20.53 6.39
C GLN A 102 6.79 -20.27 7.68
N THR A 103 8.12 -20.18 7.55
CA THR A 103 8.97 -19.66 8.61
C THR A 103 8.71 -18.18 8.79
N LEU A 104 8.46 -17.77 10.00
CA LEU A 104 8.20 -16.39 10.39
C LEU A 104 9.44 -15.78 11.06
N MET A 105 9.33 -14.52 11.50
CA MET A 105 10.37 -13.86 12.27
C MET A 105 10.61 -14.58 13.60
N GLY A 106 11.87 -14.82 13.92
CA GLY A 106 12.28 -15.70 15.04
C GLY A 106 12.12 -17.18 14.68
N PRO A 107 12.42 -18.12 15.53
CA PRO A 107 12.18 -19.55 15.29
C PRO A 107 10.70 -19.89 15.52
N SER A 108 9.83 -19.40 14.63
CA SER A 108 8.39 -19.65 14.68
C SER A 108 7.82 -19.89 13.30
N TYR A 109 6.65 -20.50 13.23
CA TYR A 109 6.04 -20.97 11.98
C TYR A 109 4.58 -20.58 11.91
N GLY A 110 4.15 -20.07 10.74
CA GLY A 110 2.73 -19.86 10.41
C GLY A 110 2.21 -21.00 9.57
N GLN A 111 0.95 -21.36 9.76
CA GLN A 111 0.24 -22.34 8.95
C GLN A 111 -0.83 -21.61 8.11
N TYR A 112 -1.13 -22.13 6.92
CA TYR A 112 -2.11 -21.53 5.99
C TYR A 112 -1.83 -20.07 5.70
N CYS A 113 -0.61 -19.80 5.27
CA CYS A 113 -0.15 -18.45 4.98
C CYS A 113 -0.58 -18.00 3.59
N THR A 114 -1.14 -16.79 3.51
CA THR A 114 -1.49 -16.13 2.26
C THR A 114 -0.77 -14.77 2.21
N ARG A 115 0.04 -14.53 1.18
CA ARG A 115 0.83 -13.30 1.06
C ARG A 115 -0.08 -12.12 0.76
N VAL A 116 0.15 -10.99 1.45
CA VAL A 116 -0.55 -9.73 1.24
C VAL A 116 0.35 -8.75 0.47
N HIS A 117 1.52 -8.42 1.05
CA HIS A 117 2.45 -7.46 0.48
C HIS A 117 3.85 -7.63 1.09
N GLY A 118 4.90 -7.69 0.28
CA GLY A 118 6.26 -7.89 0.77
C GLY A 118 6.37 -9.13 1.68
N GLY A 119 6.80 -8.93 2.93
CA GLY A 119 6.87 -9.96 3.96
C GLY A 119 5.59 -10.16 4.76
N VAL A 120 4.54 -9.35 4.53
CA VAL A 120 3.29 -9.41 5.30
C VAL A 120 2.38 -10.50 4.78
N LEU A 121 1.89 -11.33 5.69
CA LEU A 121 1.04 -12.49 5.43
C LEU A 121 -0.26 -12.42 6.27
N PHE A 122 -1.35 -12.97 5.74
CA PHE A 122 -2.35 -13.63 6.56
C PHE A 122 -1.78 -14.99 6.96
N HIS A 123 -1.87 -15.38 8.23
CA HIS A 123 -1.47 -16.71 8.69
C HIS A 123 -2.12 -17.06 10.02
N SER A 124 -2.14 -18.35 10.38
CA SER A 124 -2.58 -18.77 11.70
C SER A 124 -1.76 -18.10 12.82
N VAL A 125 -2.27 -18.02 14.03
CA VAL A 125 -1.39 -17.84 15.19
C VAL A 125 -0.21 -18.80 15.08
N TRP A 126 0.99 -18.32 15.40
CA TRP A 126 2.23 -19.03 15.13
C TRP A 126 2.48 -20.24 16.07
N TYR A 127 3.31 -21.14 15.60
CA TYR A 127 3.73 -22.38 16.23
C TYR A 127 5.23 -22.33 16.55
N TYR A 128 5.64 -23.05 17.59
CA TYR A 128 7.07 -23.22 17.93
C TYR A 128 7.77 -24.14 16.93
N GLU A 129 7.06 -25.10 16.34
CA GLU A 129 7.52 -26.03 15.31
C GLU A 129 6.50 -26.15 14.19
N LYS A 130 6.85 -26.78 13.06
CA LYS A 130 5.90 -27.12 11.99
C LYS A 130 4.99 -28.29 12.40
N ASN A 131 4.44 -28.19 13.59
CA ASN A 131 3.57 -29.20 14.22
C ASN A 131 2.34 -28.52 14.81
N PRO A 132 1.12 -28.96 14.45
CA PRO A 132 -0.12 -28.38 14.94
C PRO A 132 -0.29 -28.37 16.47
N SER A 133 0.35 -29.32 17.19
CA SER A 133 0.27 -29.38 18.65
C SER A 133 1.11 -28.30 19.38
N THR A 134 1.97 -27.57 18.65
CA THR A 134 2.90 -26.58 19.22
C THR A 134 2.43 -25.14 19.06
N GLN A 135 1.14 -24.91 18.83
CA GLN A 135 0.60 -23.54 18.69
C GLN A 135 0.75 -22.75 19.98
N SER A 136 1.17 -21.50 19.88
CA SER A 136 1.29 -20.58 21.01
C SER A 136 -0.10 -20.18 21.55
N THR A 137 -0.49 -20.71 22.68
CA THR A 137 -1.73 -20.34 23.40
C THR A 137 -1.70 -18.91 23.86
N VAL A 138 -0.52 -18.40 24.29
CA VAL A 138 -0.32 -16.99 24.69
C VAL A 138 -0.65 -16.05 23.54
N GLN A 139 -0.24 -16.38 22.33
CA GLN A 139 -0.51 -15.53 21.15
C GLN A 139 -1.93 -15.75 20.61
N PHE A 140 -2.49 -16.93 20.78
CA PHE A 140 -3.89 -17.19 20.44
C PHE A 140 -4.83 -16.30 21.27
N ASN A 141 -4.57 -16.16 22.55
CA ASN A 141 -5.35 -15.29 23.46
C ASN A 141 -5.19 -13.80 23.17
N LYS A 142 -4.30 -13.41 22.25
CA LYS A 142 -4.16 -12.02 21.77
C LYS A 142 -4.94 -11.74 20.49
N LEU A 143 -5.69 -12.68 19.94
CA LEU A 143 -6.56 -12.40 18.80
C LEU A 143 -7.57 -11.31 19.17
N GLY A 144 -7.79 -10.38 18.25
CA GLY A 144 -8.58 -9.16 18.48
C GLY A 144 -7.76 -7.98 19.01
N GLN A 145 -6.46 -8.15 19.27
CA GLN A 145 -5.58 -7.09 19.75
C GLN A 145 -4.46 -6.81 18.74
N THR A 146 -3.91 -5.60 18.76
CA THR A 146 -2.70 -5.25 18.01
C THR A 146 -1.49 -5.91 18.67
N ALA A 147 -1.04 -7.05 18.12
CA ALA A 147 -0.02 -7.89 18.74
C ALA A 147 0.96 -8.54 17.76
N SER A 148 0.95 -8.17 16.47
CA SER A 148 1.89 -8.68 15.48
C SER A 148 2.98 -7.67 15.13
N HIS A 149 4.00 -8.10 14.39
CA HIS A 149 5.05 -7.23 13.84
C HIS A 149 4.74 -6.74 12.41
N GLY A 150 3.49 -6.94 11.94
CA GLY A 150 3.05 -6.51 10.60
C GLY A 150 2.10 -7.50 9.94
N CYS A 151 2.32 -8.80 10.10
CA CYS A 151 1.41 -9.85 9.62
C CYS A 151 0.02 -9.76 10.25
N ILE A 152 -0.95 -10.38 9.61
CA ILE A 152 -2.34 -10.46 10.07
C ILE A 152 -2.57 -11.89 10.55
N ARG A 153 -2.61 -12.07 11.88
CA ARG A 153 -2.78 -13.37 12.53
C ARG A 153 -4.25 -13.70 12.68
N LEU A 154 -4.61 -14.96 12.43
CA LEU A 154 -5.98 -15.49 12.54
C LEU A 154 -6.00 -16.76 13.39
N SER A 155 -7.20 -17.24 13.74
CA SER A 155 -7.34 -18.63 14.16
C SER A 155 -6.90 -19.57 13.02
N VAL A 156 -6.50 -20.80 13.34
CA VAL A 156 -6.08 -21.77 12.31
C VAL A 156 -7.22 -22.10 11.35
N GLY A 157 -8.45 -22.19 11.84
CA GLY A 157 -9.64 -22.45 11.02
C GLY A 157 -9.93 -21.30 10.02
N ASP A 158 -9.81 -20.05 10.48
CA ASP A 158 -10.02 -18.88 9.61
C ASP A 158 -8.88 -18.70 8.60
N ALA A 159 -7.64 -18.96 9.01
CA ALA A 159 -6.48 -18.98 8.10
C ALA A 159 -6.62 -20.07 7.04
N CYS A 160 -7.07 -21.27 7.42
CA CYS A 160 -7.36 -22.38 6.50
C CYS A 160 -8.45 -21.99 5.49
N LEU A 161 -9.51 -21.34 5.94
CA LEU A 161 -10.60 -20.90 5.07
C LEU A 161 -10.11 -19.89 4.02
N LEU A 162 -9.32 -18.89 4.43
CA LEU A 162 -8.73 -17.95 3.47
C LEU A 162 -7.76 -18.63 2.50
N TYR A 163 -6.97 -19.58 3.00
CA TYR A 163 -5.99 -20.33 2.21
C TYR A 163 -6.66 -21.21 1.15
N THR A 164 -7.81 -21.82 1.45
CA THR A 164 -8.52 -22.74 0.56
C THR A 164 -9.57 -22.07 -0.31
N SER A 165 -9.95 -20.82 0.01
CA SER A 165 -10.92 -20.07 -0.79
C SER A 165 -10.24 -19.44 -2.01
N ASP A 166 -10.98 -19.31 -3.13
CA ASP A 166 -10.57 -18.58 -4.32
C ASP A 166 -10.33 -17.07 -4.03
N ALA A 167 -10.64 -16.61 -2.80
CA ALA A 167 -10.37 -15.24 -2.35
C ALA A 167 -8.87 -14.91 -2.28
N ALA A 168 -8.00 -15.89 -2.49
CA ALA A 168 -6.56 -15.76 -2.45
C ALA A 168 -5.88 -16.19 -3.76
N ASP A 169 -6.63 -16.47 -4.83
CA ASP A 169 -6.10 -17.00 -6.10
C ASP A 169 -6.20 -15.99 -7.27
N ASP A 170 -6.77 -14.78 -7.06
CA ASP A 170 -6.90 -13.70 -8.06
C ASP A 170 -5.98 -12.51 -7.79
#